data_8e8e29a7cb034cbffe7f0c2025103398
#
_entry.id   8e8e29a7cb034cbffe7f0c2025103398
#
_cell.length_a   1.000
_cell.length_b   1.000
_cell.length_c   1.000
_cell.angle_alpha   90.00
_cell.angle_beta   90.00
_cell.angle_gamma   90.00
#
_symmetry.space_group_name_H-M   'P 1'
#
loop_
_entity.id
_entity.type
_entity.pdbx_description
1 polymer ?
#
loop_
_entity_poly.entity_id
_entity_poly.type
_entity_poly.pdbx_seq_one_letter_code
_entity_poly.pdbx_strand_id
1 'polypeptide(L)'
;FEDNTFHCATGGFGIRNVTRLPVAFAEMARVVKPGGKVICLEFSRPQSALFRKLYDFYSFTVIPNVGEMVTGDRSAYEYLPESIRKFPPQEELKKIMEEAGLFKVRYHNLLNGIAAVHIGHKV
;
A
#
# COMPACT_ATOMS: atom_id res chain seq x y z
N PHE A 1 8.43 20.88 -0.38
CA PHE A 1 7.93 21.40 0.90
C PHE A 1 9.05 21.44 1.94
N GLU A 2 8.93 22.39 2.87
CA GLU A 2 9.87 22.50 3.98
C GLU A 2 9.64 21.42 5.03
N ASP A 3 10.64 21.20 5.90
CA ASP A 3 10.52 20.28 7.02
C ASP A 3 9.41 20.73 7.98
N ASN A 4 8.77 19.77 8.62
CA ASN A 4 7.84 20.02 9.73
C ASN A 4 6.72 21.04 9.37
N THR A 5 6.11 20.86 8.21
CA THR A 5 5.10 21.78 7.70
C THR A 5 3.67 21.29 7.96
N PHE A 6 3.43 20.01 7.80
CA PHE A 6 2.08 19.44 7.82
C PHE A 6 1.79 18.67 9.09
N HIS A 7 0.52 18.64 9.48
CA HIS A 7 0.07 17.84 10.62
C HIS A 7 -0.03 16.36 10.30
N CYS A 8 -0.25 16.03 9.02
CA CYS A 8 -0.43 14.67 8.56
C CYS A 8 -0.05 14.56 7.08
N ALA A 9 0.48 13.41 6.69
CA ALA A 9 0.68 13.04 5.30
C ALA A 9 -0.05 11.73 5.03
N THR A 10 -0.85 11.68 3.98
CA THR A 10 -1.65 10.50 3.65
C THR A 10 -1.41 10.08 2.20
N GLY A 11 -1.42 8.78 1.97
CA GLY A 11 -1.39 8.22 0.64
C GLY A 11 -2.45 7.13 0.52
N GLY A 12 -3.36 7.28 -0.44
CA GLY A 12 -4.41 6.28 -0.69
C GLY A 12 -4.29 5.73 -2.09
N PHE A 13 -4.01 4.41 -2.20
CA PHE A 13 -3.97 3.67 -3.46
C PHE A 13 -3.00 4.21 -4.53
N GLY A 14 -2.00 5.00 -4.11
CA GLY A 14 -0.99 5.55 -5.01
C GLY A 14 0.44 5.15 -4.65
N ILE A 15 0.68 4.78 -3.41
CA ILE A 15 2.03 4.45 -2.92
C ILE A 15 2.63 3.25 -3.66
N ARG A 16 1.82 2.27 -4.07
CA ARG A 16 2.33 1.09 -4.80
C ARG A 16 2.99 1.43 -6.14
N ASN A 17 2.72 2.61 -6.68
CA ASN A 17 3.31 3.08 -7.93
C ASN A 17 4.64 3.82 -7.73
N VAL A 18 5.05 4.03 -6.48
CA VAL A 18 6.30 4.71 -6.16
C VAL A 18 7.47 3.75 -6.32
N THR A 19 8.52 4.20 -7.01
CA THR A 19 9.69 3.37 -7.30
C THR A 19 10.53 3.09 -6.05
N ARG A 20 10.68 4.09 -5.17
CA ARG A 20 11.52 3.99 -3.98
C ARG A 20 10.70 4.29 -2.72
N LEU A 21 10.12 3.26 -2.15
CA LEU A 21 9.30 3.38 -0.94
C LEU A 21 10.06 3.98 0.25
N PRO A 22 11.30 3.56 0.57
CA PRO A 22 12.02 4.16 1.69
C PRO A 22 12.19 5.68 1.55
N VAL A 23 12.50 6.15 0.35
CA VAL A 23 12.64 7.59 0.07
C VAL A 23 11.31 8.32 0.21
N ALA A 24 10.23 7.73 -0.31
CA ALA A 24 8.90 8.33 -0.23
C ALA A 24 8.45 8.48 1.23
N PHE A 25 8.59 7.44 2.04
CA PHE A 25 8.22 7.51 3.45
C PHE A 25 9.12 8.43 4.26
N ALA A 26 10.41 8.49 3.94
CA ALA A 26 11.32 9.45 4.57
C ALA A 26 10.90 10.90 4.26
N GLU A 27 10.49 11.18 3.03
CA GLU A 27 9.99 12.50 2.65
C GLU A 27 8.66 12.83 3.33
N MET A 28 7.75 11.87 3.41
CA MET A 28 6.50 12.06 4.15
C MET A 28 6.77 12.38 5.62
N ALA A 29 7.69 11.64 6.24
CA ALA A 29 8.08 11.90 7.61
C ALA A 29 8.75 13.26 7.78
N ARG A 30 9.59 13.67 6.83
CA ARG A 30 10.29 14.96 6.87
C ARG A 30 9.33 16.14 6.92
N VAL A 31 8.31 16.12 6.07
CA VAL A 31 7.38 17.27 5.94
C VAL A 31 6.31 17.31 7.02
N VAL A 32 6.13 16.23 7.78
CA VAL A 32 5.16 16.18 8.88
C VAL A 32 5.81 16.74 10.15
N LYS A 33 5.04 17.49 10.92
CA LYS A 33 5.48 18.05 12.20
C LYS A 33 5.68 16.96 13.24
N PRO A 34 6.60 17.15 14.22
CA PRO A 34 6.65 16.28 15.39
C PRO A 34 5.27 16.16 16.04
N GLY A 35 4.87 14.94 16.39
CA GLY A 35 3.53 14.64 16.89
C GLY A 35 2.52 14.36 15.79
N GLY A 36 2.86 14.55 14.52
CA GLY A 36 2.01 14.25 13.39
C GLY A 36 2.06 12.78 12.97
N LYS A 37 1.32 12.46 11.94
CA LYS A 37 1.15 11.08 11.46
C LYS A 37 1.39 10.96 9.97
N VAL A 38 1.88 9.80 9.56
CA VAL A 38 1.93 9.36 8.18
C VAL A 38 0.99 8.16 8.05
N ILE A 39 0.03 8.25 7.15
CA ILE A 39 -1.00 7.22 6.95
C ILE A 39 -0.96 6.74 5.51
N CYS A 40 -0.88 5.43 5.34
CA CYS A 40 -0.87 4.80 4.03
C CYS A 40 -2.02 3.79 3.94
N LEU A 41 -2.96 4.03 3.03
CA LEU A 41 -4.00 3.08 2.67
C LEU A 41 -3.64 2.48 1.32
N GLU A 42 -3.43 1.18 1.28
CA GLU A 42 -3.04 0.51 0.03
C GLU A 42 -3.58 -0.92 -0.01
N PHE A 43 -3.69 -1.46 -1.22
CA PHE A 43 -3.94 -2.87 -1.39
C PHE A 43 -2.79 -3.68 -0.81
N SER A 44 -3.11 -4.79 -0.18
CA SER A 44 -2.13 -5.65 0.45
C SER A 44 -2.45 -7.12 0.19
N ARG A 45 -2.11 -8.00 1.11
CA ARG A 45 -2.26 -9.44 0.88
C ARG A 45 -3.24 -10.06 1.86
N PRO A 46 -4.18 -10.90 1.39
CA PRO A 46 -5.04 -11.69 2.27
C PRO A 46 -4.21 -12.53 3.24
N GLN A 47 -4.67 -12.63 4.49
CA GLN A 47 -3.95 -13.34 5.54
C GLN A 47 -4.25 -14.84 5.54
N SER A 48 -5.47 -15.24 5.18
CA SER A 48 -5.86 -16.65 5.06
C SER A 48 -5.28 -17.27 3.79
N ALA A 49 -4.68 -18.45 3.90
CA ALA A 49 -4.12 -19.16 2.74
C ALA A 49 -5.18 -19.49 1.69
N LEU A 50 -6.35 -19.96 2.12
CA LEU A 50 -7.46 -20.26 1.21
C LEU A 50 -7.98 -19.00 0.52
N PHE A 51 -8.20 -17.95 1.29
CA PHE A 51 -8.68 -16.68 0.75
C PHE A 51 -7.67 -16.08 -0.23
N ARG A 52 -6.36 -16.23 0.05
CA ARG A 52 -5.29 -15.79 -0.85
C ARG A 52 -5.33 -16.51 -2.19
N LYS A 53 -5.56 -17.82 -2.19
CA LYS A 53 -5.69 -18.60 -3.43
C LYS A 53 -6.89 -18.16 -4.27
N LEU A 54 -8.03 -17.96 -3.63
CA LEU A 54 -9.23 -17.48 -4.31
C LEU A 54 -9.05 -16.07 -4.85
N TYR A 55 -8.43 -15.21 -4.07
CA TYR A 55 -8.14 -13.84 -4.46
C TYR A 55 -7.19 -13.79 -5.65
N ASP A 56 -6.10 -14.57 -5.63
CA ASP A 56 -5.14 -14.61 -6.73
C ASP A 56 -5.79 -15.15 -8.01
N PHE A 57 -6.57 -16.22 -7.91
CA PHE A 57 -7.30 -16.77 -9.05
C PHE A 57 -8.23 -15.72 -9.66
N TYR A 58 -9.01 -15.05 -8.84
CA TYR A 58 -9.94 -14.01 -9.30
C TYR A 58 -9.18 -12.84 -9.94
N SER A 59 -8.12 -12.36 -9.29
CA SER A 59 -7.39 -11.17 -9.75
C SER A 59 -6.57 -11.43 -11.01
N PHE A 60 -5.94 -12.58 -11.14
CA PHE A 60 -5.04 -12.86 -12.26
C PHE A 60 -5.69 -13.65 -13.39
N THR A 61 -6.85 -14.26 -13.18
CA THR A 61 -7.52 -15.08 -14.19
C THR A 61 -8.88 -14.51 -14.58
N VAL A 62 -9.76 -14.29 -13.60
CA VAL A 62 -11.15 -13.91 -13.89
C VAL A 62 -11.23 -12.46 -14.37
N ILE A 63 -10.66 -11.53 -13.63
CA ILE A 63 -10.77 -10.10 -13.96
C ILE A 63 -10.13 -9.77 -15.31
N PRO A 64 -8.88 -10.19 -15.62
CA PRO A 64 -8.30 -9.89 -16.93
C PRO A 64 -9.08 -10.48 -18.09
N ASN A 65 -9.57 -11.72 -17.97
CA ASN A 65 -10.35 -12.36 -19.04
C ASN A 65 -11.68 -11.67 -19.27
N VAL A 66 -12.41 -11.35 -18.21
CA VAL A 66 -13.69 -10.63 -18.31
C VAL A 66 -13.45 -9.21 -18.83
N GLY A 67 -12.41 -8.52 -18.37
CA GLY A 67 -12.06 -7.19 -18.83
C GLY A 67 -11.76 -7.17 -20.33
N GLU A 68 -11.00 -8.14 -20.81
CA GLU A 68 -10.72 -8.29 -22.24
C GLU A 68 -11.97 -8.53 -23.06
N MET A 69 -12.89 -9.38 -22.59
CA MET A 69 -14.16 -9.65 -23.26
C MET A 69 -15.03 -8.40 -23.39
N VAL A 70 -15.03 -7.53 -22.39
CA VAL A 70 -15.89 -6.33 -22.37
C VAL A 70 -15.25 -5.17 -23.11
N THR A 71 -13.95 -4.93 -22.91
CA THR A 71 -13.27 -3.72 -23.43
C THR A 71 -12.31 -3.99 -24.57
N GLY A 72 -11.89 -5.23 -24.78
CA GLY A 72 -10.84 -5.59 -25.72
C GLY A 72 -9.43 -5.25 -25.25
N ASP A 73 -9.26 -4.75 -24.03
CA ASP A 73 -7.96 -4.38 -23.46
C ASP A 73 -7.70 -5.19 -22.19
N ARG A 74 -6.75 -6.12 -22.28
CA ARG A 74 -6.35 -6.97 -21.15
C ARG A 74 -5.32 -6.29 -20.25
N SER A 75 -4.45 -5.46 -20.81
CA SER A 75 -3.29 -4.92 -20.09
C SER A 75 -3.68 -4.08 -18.88
N ALA A 76 -4.73 -3.27 -18.99
CA ALA A 76 -5.22 -2.44 -17.88
C ALA A 76 -5.68 -3.29 -16.70
N TYR A 77 -6.27 -4.45 -16.97
CA TYR A 77 -6.79 -5.35 -15.93
C TYR A 77 -5.73 -6.30 -15.36
N GLU A 78 -4.57 -6.40 -16.00
CA GLU A 78 -3.43 -7.16 -15.51
C GLU A 78 -2.50 -6.30 -14.63
N TYR A 79 -2.37 -5.02 -14.95
CA TYR A 79 -1.46 -4.10 -14.25
C TYR A 79 -1.77 -3.99 -12.75
N LEU A 80 -3.04 -3.82 -12.40
CA LEU A 80 -3.43 -3.61 -11.00
C LEU A 80 -3.07 -4.80 -10.11
N PRO A 81 -3.47 -6.06 -10.41
CA PRO A 81 -3.08 -7.18 -9.57
C PRO A 81 -1.56 -7.42 -9.54
N GLU A 82 -0.86 -7.18 -10.65
CA GLU A 82 0.59 -7.30 -10.68
C GLU A 82 1.28 -6.27 -9.79
N SER A 83 0.84 -5.01 -9.84
CA SER A 83 1.40 -3.96 -8.99
C SER A 83 1.13 -4.22 -7.51
N ILE A 84 -0.03 -4.75 -7.15
CA ILE A 84 -0.35 -5.15 -5.78
C ILE A 84 0.55 -6.29 -5.33
N ARG A 85 0.79 -7.28 -6.20
CA ARG A 85 1.62 -8.44 -5.86
C ARG A 85 3.09 -8.06 -5.62
N LYS A 86 3.59 -7.04 -6.32
CA LYS A 86 4.95 -6.53 -6.15
C LYS A 86 5.10 -5.64 -4.92
N PHE A 87 4.00 -5.11 -4.40
CA PHE A 87 4.03 -4.24 -3.23
C PHE A 87 4.36 -5.06 -1.97
N PRO A 88 5.14 -4.50 -1.02
CA PRO A 88 5.48 -5.22 0.20
C PRO A 88 4.24 -5.63 1.00
N PRO A 89 4.23 -6.83 1.59
CA PRO A 89 3.16 -7.23 2.51
C PRO A 89 3.21 -6.40 3.80
N GLN A 90 2.19 -6.54 4.64
CA GLN A 90 1.93 -5.67 5.78
C GLN A 90 3.15 -5.50 6.71
N GLU A 91 3.77 -6.60 7.15
CA GLU A 91 4.91 -6.53 8.08
C GLU A 91 6.14 -5.89 7.45
N GLU A 92 6.37 -6.13 6.17
CA GLU A 92 7.50 -5.55 5.45
C GLU A 92 7.32 -4.04 5.26
N LEU A 93 6.11 -3.60 4.92
CA LEU A 93 5.80 -2.18 4.79
C LEU A 93 5.95 -1.46 6.13
N LYS A 94 5.52 -2.11 7.23
CA LYS A 94 5.73 -1.59 8.57
C LYS A 94 7.21 -1.34 8.85
N LYS A 95 8.08 -2.27 8.50
CA LYS A 95 9.53 -2.11 8.66
C LYS A 95 10.08 -0.95 7.83
N ILE A 96 9.62 -0.82 6.59
CA ILE A 96 10.04 0.29 5.72
C ILE A 96 9.67 1.63 6.36
N MET A 97 8.47 1.74 6.92
CA MET A 97 8.04 2.97 7.60
C MET A 97 8.86 3.23 8.87
N GLU A 98 9.17 2.19 9.65
CA GLU A 98 10.02 2.32 10.83
C GLU A 98 11.42 2.78 10.48
N GLU A 99 12.01 2.21 9.43
CA GLU A 99 13.33 2.60 8.95
C GLU A 99 13.36 4.02 8.38
N ALA A 100 12.22 4.53 7.93
CA ALA A 100 12.08 5.91 7.47
C ALA A 100 12.02 6.93 8.62
N GLY A 101 12.06 6.47 9.87
CA GLY A 101 12.07 7.33 11.05
C GLY A 101 10.72 7.50 11.72
N LEU A 102 9.73 6.68 11.38
CA LEU A 102 8.42 6.72 12.01
C LEU A 102 8.38 5.78 13.22
N PHE A 103 7.59 6.16 14.22
CA PHE A 103 7.47 5.45 15.49
C PHE A 103 6.07 4.89 15.66
N LYS A 104 5.93 3.86 16.49
CA LYS A 104 4.65 3.21 16.80
C LYS A 104 3.89 2.84 15.53
N VAL A 105 4.60 2.36 14.53
CA VAL A 105 3.98 1.95 13.27
C VAL A 105 3.09 0.73 13.52
N ARG A 106 1.85 0.83 13.09
CA ARG A 106 0.86 -0.25 13.20
C ARG A 106 0.04 -0.30 11.92
N TYR A 107 -0.65 -1.41 11.73
CA TYR A 107 -1.56 -1.53 10.59
C TYR A 107 -2.84 -2.22 10.98
N HIS A 108 -3.89 -1.92 10.22
CA HIS A 108 -5.20 -2.56 10.33
C HIS A 108 -5.57 -3.17 8.99
N ASN A 109 -5.84 -4.47 8.99
CA ASN A 109 -6.28 -5.16 7.79
C ASN A 109 -7.76 -4.93 7.55
N LEU A 110 -8.10 -4.67 6.29
CA LEU A 110 -9.47 -4.56 5.82
C LEU A 110 -9.77 -5.72 4.89
N LEU A 111 -10.93 -6.34 5.02
CA LEU A 111 -11.34 -7.47 4.19
C LEU A 111 -10.25 -8.56 4.14
N ASN A 112 -9.87 -9.05 5.32
CA ASN A 112 -8.85 -10.09 5.49
C ASN A 112 -7.47 -9.73 4.91
N GLY A 113 -7.16 -8.45 4.77
CA GLY A 113 -5.86 -7.99 4.27
C GLY A 113 -5.82 -7.66 2.78
N ILE A 114 -6.95 -7.68 2.07
CA ILE A 114 -7.01 -7.19 0.69
C ILE A 114 -6.53 -5.75 0.63
N ALA A 115 -6.91 -4.95 1.63
CA ALA A 115 -6.36 -3.63 1.86
C ALA A 115 -5.87 -3.52 3.29
N ALA A 116 -4.94 -2.62 3.55
CA ALA A 116 -4.45 -2.35 4.89
C ALA A 116 -4.17 -0.86 5.06
N VAL A 117 -4.44 -0.36 6.27
CA VAL A 117 -4.09 1.00 6.67
C VAL A 117 -2.88 0.92 7.57
N HIS A 118 -1.78 1.55 7.17
CA HIS A 118 -0.56 1.67 7.97
C HIS A 118 -0.48 3.07 8.56
N ILE A 119 -0.20 3.18 9.84
CA ILE A 119 -0.12 4.45 10.56
C ILE A 119 1.22 4.51 11.28
N GLY A 120 2.00 5.54 11.01
CA GLY A 120 3.23 5.83 11.73
C GLY A 120 3.19 7.21 12.33
N HIS A 121 3.90 7.40 13.43
CA HIS A 121 3.95 8.67 14.17
C HIS A 121 5.33 9.29 14.04
N LYS A 122 5.38 10.61 13.89
CA LYS A 122 6.64 11.36 13.98
C LYS A 122 6.82 11.87 15.40
N VAL A 123 7.97 11.59 15.95
CA VAL A 123 8.34 12.05 17.29
C VAL A 123 9.14 13.34 17.24
#